data_60663a9277a563d4a895d15839ae911a
#
_entry.id   60663a9277a563d4a895d15839ae911a
#
_cell.length_a   1.000
_cell.length_b   1.000
_cell.length_c   1.000
_cell.angle_alpha   90.00
_cell.angle_beta   90.00
_cell.angle_gamma   90.00
#
_symmetry.space_group_name_H-M   'P 1'
#
loop_
_entity.id
_entity.type
_entity.pdbx_description
1 polymer ?
#
loop_
_entity_poly.entity_id
_entity_poly.type
_entity_poly.pdbx_seq_one_letter_code
_entity_poly.pdbx_strand_id
1 'polypeptide(L)'
;MKNQTLVIFLFLCSFLSLSAQENNSLLAGENLQYRIHLGFINAAEATIKSSTGTSVIGNQTVRKVEIEGKTTGVLELFSPLRDYWSAQIDTETLLPLKTEMRKREGRYRKEETVLYQMDKGFAKITSPQNKPVTTTMVGPKDLLDLISAYYFLRSKPVADKKPGSRWSAQVLVDSKIYELVLVVKAKETIETEAGKRLSIKTNILLPKNNLFKEEDAIRLWISDDEYQVPLKVQVNLKIGFLTIDLMDYSIQGKKIYFPKASL
;
A
#
# COMPACT_ATOMS: atom_id res chain seq x y z
N MET A 1 13.07 28.92 -58.27
CA MET A 1 13.68 28.52 -57.02
C MET A 1 12.98 29.25 -55.86
N LYS A 2 11.83 28.83 -55.51
CA LYS A 2 11.06 29.30 -54.33
C LYS A 2 10.17 28.14 -53.93
N ASN A 3 10.08 27.84 -52.65
CA ASN A 3 9.16 26.91 -51.98
C ASN A 3 9.72 25.55 -51.51
N GLN A 4 11.02 25.39 -51.17
CA GLN A 4 11.48 24.20 -50.46
C GLN A 4 11.88 24.43 -48.99
N THR A 5 11.88 25.68 -48.49
CA THR A 5 12.32 26.04 -47.14
C THR A 5 11.19 26.07 -46.11
N LEU A 6 9.92 25.95 -46.52
CA LEU A 6 8.77 26.05 -45.61
C LEU A 6 8.25 24.69 -45.09
N VAL A 7 8.70 23.58 -45.71
CA VAL A 7 8.22 22.24 -45.32
C VAL A 7 9.06 21.63 -44.17
N ILE A 8 10.28 22.11 -43.98
CA ILE A 8 11.18 21.59 -42.93
C ILE A 8 10.83 22.14 -41.54
N PHE A 9 10.18 23.31 -41.48
CA PHE A 9 9.82 23.92 -40.18
C PHE A 9 8.54 23.34 -39.52
N LEU A 10 7.73 22.62 -40.27
CA LEU A 10 6.46 21.99 -39.79
C LEU A 10 6.69 20.58 -39.25
N PHE A 11 7.87 19.97 -39.46
CA PHE A 11 8.18 18.64 -38.97
C PHE A 11 8.93 18.63 -37.63
N LEU A 12 9.28 19.81 -37.09
CA LEU A 12 10.05 19.94 -35.85
C LEU A 12 9.19 20.25 -34.63
N CYS A 13 7.86 20.42 -34.78
CA CYS A 13 6.94 20.72 -33.69
C CYS A 13 6.11 19.52 -33.19
N SER A 14 6.39 18.31 -33.65
CA SER A 14 5.66 17.11 -33.22
C SER A 14 6.44 16.19 -32.25
N PHE A 15 7.45 16.71 -31.55
CA PHE A 15 7.86 16.14 -30.27
C PHE A 15 6.87 16.64 -29.21
N LEU A 16 5.61 16.26 -29.34
CA LEU A 16 4.70 16.18 -28.22
C LEU A 16 5.38 15.26 -27.22
N SER A 17 5.88 15.87 -26.13
CA SER A 17 6.28 15.18 -24.95
C SER A 17 5.18 14.17 -24.63
N LEU A 18 5.40 12.87 -24.90
CA LEU A 18 4.72 11.85 -24.14
C LEU A 18 5.18 12.10 -22.70
N SER A 19 4.44 12.91 -21.97
CA SER A 19 4.46 12.86 -20.53
C SER A 19 4.09 11.40 -20.22
N ALA A 20 5.07 10.62 -19.83
CA ALA A 20 4.82 9.38 -19.15
C ALA A 20 3.86 9.79 -18.02
N GLN A 21 2.64 9.32 -18.08
CA GLN A 21 1.65 9.53 -17.03
C GLN A 21 2.26 8.84 -15.84
N GLU A 22 2.88 9.63 -14.96
CA GLU A 22 3.39 9.14 -13.69
C GLU A 22 2.21 8.45 -13.03
N ASN A 23 2.29 7.14 -12.90
CA ASN A 23 1.28 6.34 -12.23
C ASN A 23 1.44 6.60 -10.73
N ASN A 24 1.01 7.78 -10.32
CA ASN A 24 1.31 8.39 -9.02
C ASN A 24 0.39 7.80 -7.95
N SER A 25 0.58 6.50 -7.68
CA SER A 25 -0.16 5.82 -6.61
C SER A 25 0.11 6.42 -5.22
N LEU A 26 1.26 7.08 -5.05
CA LEU A 26 1.66 7.73 -3.81
C LEU A 26 1.22 9.22 -3.81
N LEU A 27 -0.08 9.47 -3.66
CA LEU A 27 -0.66 10.80 -3.74
C LEU A 27 -0.31 11.67 -2.53
N ALA A 28 -0.08 12.97 -2.80
CA ALA A 28 0.19 13.97 -1.76
C ALA A 28 -1.08 14.28 -0.94
N GLY A 29 -0.98 14.15 0.40
CA GLY A 29 -2.09 14.47 1.30
C GLY A 29 -3.25 13.49 1.20
N GLU A 30 -2.98 12.26 0.82
CA GLU A 30 -3.96 11.16 0.84
C GLU A 30 -4.30 10.78 2.28
N ASN A 31 -5.58 10.53 2.55
CA ASN A 31 -6.07 10.04 3.84
C ASN A 31 -7.15 8.99 3.61
N LEU A 32 -6.90 7.80 4.11
CA LEU A 32 -7.79 6.64 4.02
C LEU A 32 -8.15 6.21 5.44
N GLN A 33 -9.43 6.02 5.70
CA GLN A 33 -9.93 5.52 6.98
C GLN A 33 -10.61 4.17 6.76
N TYR A 34 -10.18 3.17 7.53
CA TYR A 34 -10.69 1.82 7.45
C TYR A 34 -11.29 1.37 8.77
N ARG A 35 -12.35 0.57 8.68
CA ARG A 35 -12.91 -0.21 9.79
C ARG A 35 -12.53 -1.67 9.62
N ILE A 36 -12.20 -2.29 10.74
CA ILE A 36 -11.74 -3.68 10.78
C ILE A 36 -12.75 -4.48 11.60
N HIS A 37 -13.27 -5.54 10.98
CA HIS A 37 -14.23 -6.45 11.61
C HIS A 37 -13.59 -7.82 11.84
N LEU A 38 -13.84 -8.39 12.99
CA LEU A 38 -13.58 -9.80 13.26
C LEU A 38 -14.94 -10.54 13.29
N GLY A 39 -15.26 -11.23 12.20
CA GLY A 39 -16.62 -11.70 11.98
C GLY A 39 -17.62 -10.54 11.92
N PHE A 40 -18.55 -10.50 12.88
CA PHE A 40 -19.58 -9.43 12.97
C PHE A 40 -19.22 -8.32 13.97
N ILE A 41 -18.07 -8.39 14.62
CA ILE A 41 -17.67 -7.45 15.67
C ILE A 41 -16.77 -6.38 15.07
N ASN A 42 -17.11 -5.10 15.28
CA ASN A 42 -16.22 -3.98 15.01
C ASN A 42 -15.02 -4.08 15.96
N ALA A 43 -13.87 -4.42 15.42
CA ALA A 43 -12.68 -4.79 16.17
C ALA A 43 -11.70 -3.63 16.32
N ALA A 44 -11.47 -2.89 15.22
CA ALA A 44 -10.47 -1.85 15.19
C ALA A 44 -10.77 -0.84 14.06
N GLU A 45 -10.04 0.26 14.10
CA GLU A 45 -9.94 1.24 13.02
C GLU A 45 -8.48 1.41 12.63
N ALA A 46 -8.25 1.71 11.35
CA ALA A 46 -6.94 2.07 10.84
C ALA A 46 -7.04 3.33 9.96
N THR A 47 -5.99 4.14 10.01
CA THR A 47 -5.86 5.33 9.15
C THR A 47 -4.54 5.26 8.42
N ILE A 48 -4.55 5.52 7.12
CA ILE A 48 -3.36 5.66 6.28
C ILE A 48 -3.30 7.11 5.81
N LYS A 49 -2.18 7.79 6.06
CA LYS A 49 -1.97 9.18 5.65
C LYS A 49 -0.64 9.34 4.94
N SER A 50 -0.66 9.99 3.78
CA SER A 50 0.56 10.49 3.14
C SER A 50 0.74 11.99 3.43
N SER A 51 1.99 12.43 3.60
CA SER A 51 2.29 13.86 3.78
C SER A 51 1.94 14.66 2.51
N THR A 52 1.52 15.92 2.68
CA THR A 52 1.33 16.85 1.54
C THR A 52 2.65 17.24 0.90
N GLY A 53 3.68 17.45 1.72
CA GLY A 53 5.03 17.79 1.29
C GLY A 53 5.92 16.56 1.11
N THR A 54 7.11 16.83 0.60
CA THR A 54 8.22 15.88 0.48
C THR A 54 9.42 16.36 1.30
N SER A 55 10.35 15.47 1.58
CA SER A 55 11.67 15.77 2.15
C SER A 55 12.74 15.08 1.31
N VAL A 56 14.02 15.42 1.55
CA VAL A 56 15.16 14.84 0.83
C VAL A 56 15.99 14.03 1.81
N ILE A 57 16.32 12.81 1.43
CA ILE A 57 17.23 11.92 2.15
C ILE A 57 18.36 11.54 1.17
N GLY A 58 19.57 11.99 1.46
CA GLY A 58 20.65 11.89 0.48
C GLY A 58 20.33 12.70 -0.77
N ASN A 59 20.18 12.03 -1.90
CA ASN A 59 19.77 12.60 -3.19
C ASN A 59 18.38 12.16 -3.65
N GLN A 60 17.58 11.52 -2.76
CA GLN A 60 16.26 10.99 -3.09
C GLN A 60 15.16 11.85 -2.48
N THR A 61 14.13 12.16 -3.26
CA THR A 61 12.92 12.84 -2.80
C THR A 61 11.95 11.84 -2.23
N VAL A 62 11.60 12.00 -0.96
CA VAL A 62 10.72 11.04 -0.25
C VAL A 62 9.44 11.69 0.23
N ARG A 63 8.38 10.91 0.26
CA ARG A 63 7.11 11.21 0.91
C ARG A 63 6.94 10.30 2.13
N LYS A 64 6.56 10.89 3.25
CA LYS A 64 6.22 10.14 4.45
C LYS A 64 4.79 9.61 4.35
N VAL A 65 4.63 8.34 4.65
CA VAL A 65 3.33 7.68 4.86
C VAL A 65 3.27 7.18 6.29
N GLU A 66 2.13 7.35 6.94
CA GLU A 66 1.87 6.94 8.30
C GLU A 66 0.63 6.06 8.35
N ILE A 67 0.69 4.99 9.13
CA ILE A 67 -0.43 4.11 9.41
C ILE A 67 -0.62 4.06 10.92
N GLU A 68 -1.83 4.36 11.37
CA GLU A 68 -2.25 4.23 12.76
C GLU A 68 -3.35 3.20 12.85
N GLY A 69 -3.23 2.27 13.79
CA GLY A 69 -4.22 1.26 14.10
C GLY A 69 -4.61 1.29 15.58
N LYS A 70 -5.90 1.19 15.86
CA LYS A 70 -6.42 1.12 17.24
C LYS A 70 -7.61 0.18 17.33
N THR A 71 -7.69 -0.59 18.41
CA THR A 71 -8.92 -1.33 18.73
C THR A 71 -10.04 -0.37 19.11
N THR A 72 -11.28 -0.82 18.92
CA THR A 72 -12.50 -0.08 19.23
C THR A 72 -13.54 -0.97 19.91
N GLY A 73 -14.57 -0.35 20.49
CA GLY A 73 -15.69 -1.06 21.09
C GLY A 73 -15.26 -1.98 22.24
N VAL A 74 -15.84 -3.18 22.26
CA VAL A 74 -15.60 -4.16 23.32
C VAL A 74 -14.14 -4.63 23.36
N LEU A 75 -13.46 -4.72 22.21
CA LEU A 75 -12.07 -5.16 22.17
C LEU A 75 -11.10 -4.16 22.79
N GLU A 76 -11.43 -2.88 22.81
CA GLU A 76 -10.64 -1.86 23.50
C GLU A 76 -10.50 -2.15 25.00
N LEU A 77 -11.54 -2.73 25.63
CA LEU A 77 -11.55 -3.03 27.07
C LEU A 77 -10.69 -4.27 27.42
N PHE A 78 -10.65 -5.26 26.53
CA PHE A 78 -9.97 -6.54 26.82
C PHE A 78 -8.62 -6.69 26.16
N SER A 79 -8.40 -6.03 25.02
CA SER A 79 -7.16 -6.14 24.25
C SER A 79 -6.85 -4.80 23.56
N PRO A 80 -6.51 -3.75 24.35
CA PRO A 80 -6.19 -2.46 23.78
C PRO A 80 -4.95 -2.53 22.88
N LEU A 81 -5.10 -2.07 21.65
CA LEU A 81 -4.06 -1.98 20.64
C LEU A 81 -3.92 -0.54 20.17
N ARG A 82 -2.68 -0.06 20.07
CA ARG A 82 -2.29 1.24 19.54
C ARG A 82 -0.99 1.04 18.76
N ASP A 83 -1.12 0.82 17.49
CA ASP A 83 0.01 0.55 16.63
C ASP A 83 0.24 1.71 15.67
N TYR A 84 1.50 2.00 15.41
CA TYR A 84 1.95 3.02 14.50
C TYR A 84 3.04 2.47 13.59
N TRP A 85 2.90 2.72 12.31
CA TRP A 85 3.93 2.46 11.29
C TRP A 85 4.14 3.70 10.45
N SER A 86 5.35 3.92 10.00
CA SER A 86 5.62 4.92 8.97
C SER A 86 6.70 4.46 8.01
N ALA A 87 6.61 4.97 6.78
CA ALA A 87 7.63 4.78 5.76
C ALA A 87 7.97 6.11 5.10
N GLN A 88 9.24 6.34 4.85
CA GLN A 88 9.73 7.37 3.95
C GLN A 88 10.03 6.69 2.61
N ILE A 89 9.19 6.98 1.62
CA ILE A 89 9.12 6.29 0.34
C ILE A 89 9.61 7.25 -0.75
N ASP A 90 10.55 6.79 -1.56
CA ASP A 90 11.01 7.51 -2.74
C ASP A 90 9.83 7.72 -3.71
N THR A 91 9.63 8.98 -4.14
CA THR A 91 8.46 9.36 -4.95
C THR A 91 8.51 8.86 -6.38
N GLU A 92 9.67 8.49 -6.88
CA GLU A 92 9.85 7.99 -8.25
C GLU A 92 9.81 6.45 -8.30
N THR A 93 10.59 5.81 -7.42
CA THR A 93 10.78 4.36 -7.44
C THR A 93 9.81 3.59 -6.55
N LEU A 94 9.13 4.26 -5.62
CA LEU A 94 8.31 3.69 -4.55
C LEU A 94 9.11 2.81 -3.57
N LEU A 95 10.44 2.86 -3.59
CA LEU A 95 11.28 2.12 -2.66
C LEU A 95 11.31 2.83 -1.28
N PRO A 96 11.31 2.07 -0.18
CA PRO A 96 11.47 2.65 1.14
C PRO A 96 12.93 3.04 1.39
N LEU A 97 13.16 4.17 2.06
CA LEU A 97 14.46 4.56 2.58
C LEU A 97 14.56 4.31 4.09
N LYS A 98 13.46 4.59 4.79
CA LYS A 98 13.38 4.39 6.23
C LYS A 98 11.96 3.99 6.62
N THR A 99 11.84 3.02 7.52
CA THR A 99 10.56 2.69 8.16
C THR A 99 10.70 2.69 9.67
N GLU A 100 9.60 3.02 10.35
CA GLU A 100 9.49 2.98 11.79
C GLU A 100 8.22 2.23 12.19
N MET A 101 8.32 1.39 13.20
CA MET A 101 7.21 0.66 13.77
C MET A 101 7.18 0.83 15.29
N ARG A 102 6.02 1.09 15.85
CA ARG A 102 5.77 1.09 17.29
C ARG A 102 4.49 0.33 17.57
N LYS A 103 4.60 -0.83 18.20
CA LYS A 103 3.48 -1.67 18.62
C LYS A 103 3.22 -1.52 20.11
N ARG A 104 1.95 -1.34 20.46
CA ARG A 104 1.44 -1.27 21.82
C ARG A 104 0.19 -2.12 21.93
N GLU A 105 0.36 -3.40 22.25
CA GLU A 105 -0.70 -4.41 22.30
C GLU A 105 -0.82 -4.94 23.75
N GLY A 106 -1.79 -4.48 24.52
CA GLY A 106 -1.88 -4.76 25.93
C GLY A 106 -0.60 -4.37 26.68
N ARG A 107 0.14 -5.36 27.18
CA ARG A 107 1.45 -5.17 27.83
C ARG A 107 2.63 -5.29 26.87
N TYR A 108 2.40 -5.81 25.68
CA TYR A 108 3.44 -5.98 24.66
C TYR A 108 3.86 -4.63 24.08
N ARG A 109 5.17 -4.43 23.98
CA ARG A 109 5.78 -3.23 23.37
C ARG A 109 6.88 -3.68 22.44
N LYS A 110 6.84 -3.19 21.20
CA LYS A 110 7.93 -3.39 20.24
C LYS A 110 8.14 -2.08 19.47
N GLU A 111 9.39 -1.67 19.33
CA GLU A 111 9.79 -0.58 18.46
C GLU A 111 10.87 -1.09 17.52
N GLU A 112 10.81 -0.65 16.27
CA GLU A 112 11.77 -1.05 15.25
C GLU A 112 11.95 0.07 14.25
N THR A 113 13.19 0.31 13.84
CA THR A 113 13.53 1.19 12.73
C THR A 113 14.31 0.40 11.70
N VAL A 114 13.94 0.49 10.43
CA VAL A 114 14.67 -0.11 9.32
C VAL A 114 15.19 0.99 8.40
N LEU A 115 16.49 0.96 8.12
CA LEU A 115 17.14 1.79 7.11
C LEU A 115 17.45 0.92 5.90
N TYR A 116 16.89 1.28 4.76
CA TYR A 116 17.08 0.58 3.49
C TYR A 116 18.25 1.22 2.74
N GLN A 117 19.30 0.45 2.47
CA GLN A 117 20.47 0.84 1.67
C GLN A 117 20.50 -0.06 0.43
N MET A 118 19.50 0.14 -0.44
CA MET A 118 19.26 -0.77 -1.55
C MET A 118 20.32 -0.67 -2.65
N ASP A 119 21.02 0.45 -2.77
CA ASP A 119 22.24 0.60 -3.56
C ASP A 119 23.32 -0.41 -3.16
N LYS A 120 23.38 -0.73 -1.84
CA LYS A 120 24.29 -1.70 -1.26
C LYS A 120 23.69 -3.10 -1.05
N GLY A 121 22.41 -3.30 -1.39
CA GLY A 121 21.72 -4.59 -1.31
C GLY A 121 21.40 -5.05 0.11
N PHE A 122 21.19 -4.13 1.07
CA PHE A 122 20.82 -4.53 2.43
C PHE A 122 19.90 -3.54 3.15
N ALA A 123 19.20 -4.04 4.16
CA ALA A 123 18.42 -3.28 5.12
C ALA A 123 19.00 -3.46 6.54
N LYS A 124 19.13 -2.36 7.27
CA LYS A 124 19.62 -2.34 8.65
C LYS A 124 18.45 -2.17 9.61
N ILE A 125 18.16 -3.20 10.39
CA ILE A 125 17.07 -3.25 11.35
C ILE A 125 17.62 -2.93 12.73
N THR A 126 17.04 -1.96 13.42
CA THR A 126 17.41 -1.56 14.78
C THR A 126 16.18 -1.62 15.69
N SER A 127 16.28 -2.35 16.79
CA SER A 127 15.26 -2.42 17.84
C SER A 127 15.82 -1.74 19.10
N PRO A 128 15.30 -0.56 19.48
CA PRO A 128 15.83 0.24 20.60
C PRO A 128 15.31 -0.26 21.97
N GLN A 129 15.35 -1.55 22.25
CA GLN A 129 15.07 -2.09 23.60
C GLN A 129 16.25 -1.84 24.53
N ASN A 130 16.18 -2.24 25.82
CA ASN A 130 17.18 -2.01 26.87
C ASN A 130 18.66 -2.21 26.43
N LYS A 131 18.88 -2.98 25.39
CA LYS A 131 20.13 -3.07 24.62
C LYS A 131 19.77 -3.01 23.15
N PRO A 132 20.11 -1.93 22.43
CA PRO A 132 19.81 -1.82 21.00
C PRO A 132 20.43 -3.01 20.25
N VAL A 133 19.59 -3.77 19.57
CA VAL A 133 20.02 -4.85 18.68
C VAL A 133 19.93 -4.35 17.26
N THR A 134 21.02 -4.46 16.53
CA THR A 134 21.06 -4.14 15.10
C THR A 134 21.34 -5.40 14.30
N THR A 135 20.46 -5.69 13.35
CA THR A 135 20.60 -6.81 12.41
C THR A 135 20.66 -6.27 10.99
N THR A 136 21.55 -6.81 10.18
CA THR A 136 21.64 -6.50 8.75
C THR A 136 21.03 -7.64 7.97
N MET A 137 20.06 -7.28 7.09
CA MET A 137 19.42 -8.21 6.16
C MET A 137 19.90 -7.94 4.75
N VAL A 138 20.48 -8.95 4.11
CA VAL A 138 20.82 -8.90 2.69
C VAL A 138 19.57 -9.23 1.89
N GLY A 139 19.27 -8.44 0.87
CA GLY A 139 18.07 -8.61 0.07
C GLY A 139 18.23 -8.05 -1.34
N PRO A 140 17.21 -8.24 -2.19
CA PRO A 140 17.21 -7.68 -3.53
C PRO A 140 17.17 -6.15 -3.49
N LYS A 141 17.62 -5.50 -4.56
CA LYS A 141 17.66 -4.03 -4.66
C LYS A 141 16.29 -3.35 -4.65
N ASP A 142 15.26 -4.09 -5.00
CA ASP A 142 13.85 -3.68 -5.02
C ASP A 142 13.06 -4.16 -3.78
N LEU A 143 13.77 -4.43 -2.67
CA LEU A 143 13.16 -4.85 -1.41
C LEU A 143 12.26 -3.75 -0.84
N LEU A 144 11.01 -4.08 -0.59
CA LEU A 144 9.99 -3.20 -0.04
C LEU A 144 9.72 -3.51 1.44
N ASP A 145 9.09 -2.57 2.13
CA ASP A 145 8.31 -2.82 3.35
C ASP A 145 6.83 -2.98 3.01
N LEU A 146 5.97 -3.25 3.99
CA LEU A 146 4.53 -3.43 3.76
C LEU A 146 3.84 -2.17 3.22
N ILE A 147 4.26 -0.98 3.65
CA ILE A 147 3.67 0.29 3.20
C ILE A 147 4.07 0.57 1.76
N SER A 148 5.35 0.45 1.44
CA SER A 148 5.84 0.62 0.07
C SER A 148 5.26 -0.43 -0.87
N ALA A 149 5.12 -1.68 -0.41
CA ALA A 149 4.47 -2.75 -1.18
C ALA A 149 3.00 -2.44 -1.50
N TYR A 150 2.26 -1.84 -0.56
CA TYR A 150 0.90 -1.36 -0.80
C TYR A 150 0.85 -0.35 -1.96
N TYR A 151 1.70 0.68 -1.94
CA TYR A 151 1.74 1.69 -3.01
C TYR A 151 2.29 1.11 -4.32
N PHE A 152 3.30 0.26 -4.25
CA PHE A 152 3.86 -0.42 -5.42
C PHE A 152 2.81 -1.32 -6.11
N LEU A 153 2.08 -2.14 -5.38
CA LEU A 153 1.03 -2.99 -5.95
C LEU A 153 -0.15 -2.16 -6.47
N ARG A 154 -0.51 -1.08 -5.78
CA ARG A 154 -1.53 -0.13 -6.19
C ARG A 154 -1.15 0.64 -7.47
N SER A 155 0.14 0.81 -7.76
CA SER A 155 0.62 1.42 -9.02
C SER A 155 0.44 0.52 -10.24
N LYS A 156 0.05 -0.76 -10.05
CA LYS A 156 -0.09 -1.70 -11.17
C LYS A 156 -1.41 -1.48 -11.89
N PRO A 157 -1.42 -1.52 -13.22
CA PRO A 157 -2.63 -1.26 -14.02
C PRO A 157 -3.57 -2.48 -13.98
N VAL A 158 -4.24 -2.72 -12.84
CA VAL A 158 -5.10 -3.90 -12.65
C VAL A 158 -6.40 -3.81 -13.42
N ALA A 159 -6.92 -2.59 -13.70
CA ALA A 159 -8.21 -2.35 -14.31
C ALA A 159 -8.35 -2.98 -15.71
N ASP A 160 -7.30 -2.90 -16.52
CA ASP A 160 -7.30 -3.33 -17.92
C ASP A 160 -6.72 -4.74 -18.11
N LYS A 161 -6.47 -5.46 -17.03
CA LYS A 161 -5.82 -6.77 -17.11
C LYS A 161 -6.81 -7.92 -17.03
N LYS A 162 -6.49 -8.96 -17.80
CA LYS A 162 -7.27 -10.20 -17.80
C LYS A 162 -7.11 -10.94 -16.46
N PRO A 163 -8.12 -11.71 -16.05
CA PRO A 163 -7.98 -12.62 -14.93
C PRO A 163 -6.74 -13.51 -15.08
N GLY A 164 -6.00 -13.71 -13.98
CA GLY A 164 -4.72 -14.42 -13.96
C GLY A 164 -3.48 -13.54 -14.14
N SER A 165 -3.61 -12.27 -14.54
CA SER A 165 -2.47 -11.33 -14.58
C SER A 165 -1.85 -11.17 -13.20
N ARG A 166 -0.50 -11.08 -13.13
CA ARG A 166 0.25 -11.14 -11.88
C ARG A 166 1.34 -10.09 -11.81
N TRP A 167 1.58 -9.59 -10.59
CA TRP A 167 2.75 -8.78 -10.22
C TRP A 167 3.28 -9.27 -8.88
N SER A 168 4.59 -9.33 -8.74
CA SER A 168 5.22 -9.72 -7.47
C SER A 168 6.04 -8.58 -6.87
N ALA A 169 6.23 -8.66 -5.56
CA ALA A 169 7.07 -7.77 -4.77
C ALA A 169 7.79 -8.57 -3.67
N GLN A 170 9.07 -8.28 -3.46
CA GLN A 170 9.83 -8.81 -2.32
C GLN A 170 9.66 -7.87 -1.14
N VAL A 171 9.16 -8.38 -0.02
CA VAL A 171 8.75 -7.56 1.14
C VAL A 171 9.42 -8.05 2.42
N LEU A 172 10.02 -7.13 3.15
CA LEU A 172 10.62 -7.39 4.47
C LEU A 172 9.55 -7.25 5.56
N VAL A 173 9.31 -8.34 6.28
CA VAL A 173 8.37 -8.39 7.41
C VAL A 173 9.00 -9.21 8.55
N ASP A 174 9.04 -8.67 9.75
CA ASP A 174 9.60 -9.33 10.95
C ASP A 174 10.97 -10.02 10.68
N SER A 175 11.90 -9.28 10.07
CA SER A 175 13.24 -9.74 9.71
C SER A 175 13.27 -10.96 8.76
N LYS A 176 12.23 -11.11 7.92
CA LYS A 176 12.16 -12.14 6.87
C LYS A 176 11.69 -11.50 5.57
N ILE A 177 12.19 -12.00 4.46
CA ILE A 177 11.79 -11.58 3.13
C ILE A 177 10.74 -12.55 2.60
N TYR A 178 9.60 -12.01 2.17
CA TYR A 178 8.51 -12.76 1.56
C TYR A 178 8.24 -12.25 0.16
N GLU A 179 7.90 -13.14 -0.75
CA GLU A 179 7.32 -12.77 -2.03
C GLU A 179 5.80 -12.60 -1.88
N LEU A 180 5.30 -11.41 -2.18
CA LEU A 180 3.87 -11.12 -2.33
C LEU A 180 3.52 -11.15 -3.81
N VAL A 181 2.49 -11.91 -4.20
CA VAL A 181 2.03 -11.94 -5.58
C VAL A 181 0.59 -11.45 -5.65
N LEU A 182 0.38 -10.30 -6.30
CA LEU A 182 -0.95 -9.79 -6.63
C LEU A 182 -1.47 -10.49 -7.89
N VAL A 183 -2.68 -11.06 -7.82
CA VAL A 183 -3.32 -11.77 -8.93
C VAL A 183 -4.69 -11.18 -9.21
N VAL A 184 -4.93 -10.70 -10.43
CA VAL A 184 -6.27 -10.25 -10.87
C VAL A 184 -7.20 -11.47 -10.99
N LYS A 185 -8.42 -11.36 -10.45
CA LYS A 185 -9.42 -12.43 -10.47
C LYS A 185 -10.63 -12.11 -11.34
N ALA A 186 -11.32 -11.00 -11.07
CA ALA A 186 -12.54 -10.62 -11.77
C ALA A 186 -12.86 -9.13 -11.58
N LYS A 187 -13.74 -8.59 -12.42
CA LYS A 187 -14.49 -7.37 -12.10
C LYS A 187 -15.82 -7.76 -11.50
N GLU A 188 -16.19 -7.17 -10.39
CA GLU A 188 -17.47 -7.43 -9.72
C GLU A 188 -17.97 -6.20 -8.95
N THR A 189 -19.27 -6.14 -8.74
CA THR A 189 -19.88 -5.11 -7.88
C THR A 189 -19.90 -5.63 -6.45
N ILE A 190 -19.39 -4.83 -5.51
CA ILE A 190 -19.44 -5.15 -4.07
C ILE A 190 -20.32 -4.16 -3.32
N GLU A 191 -20.90 -4.61 -2.22
CA GLU A 191 -21.54 -3.75 -1.23
C GLU A 191 -20.47 -3.21 -0.29
N THR A 192 -20.48 -1.89 -0.08
CA THR A 192 -19.63 -1.17 0.88
C THR A 192 -20.53 -0.31 1.77
N GLU A 193 -20.00 0.25 2.86
CA GLU A 193 -20.75 1.19 3.69
C GLU A 193 -21.18 2.46 2.90
N ALA A 194 -20.47 2.78 1.83
CA ALA A 194 -20.83 3.87 0.92
C ALA A 194 -21.77 3.44 -0.24
N GLY A 195 -22.35 2.20 -0.17
CA GLY A 195 -23.24 1.60 -1.18
C GLY A 195 -22.49 0.73 -2.19
N LYS A 196 -23.19 0.32 -3.27
CA LYS A 196 -22.65 -0.55 -4.31
C LYS A 196 -21.55 0.13 -5.12
N ARG A 197 -20.42 -0.56 -5.30
CA ARG A 197 -19.25 -0.06 -6.03
C ARG A 197 -18.73 -1.10 -7.02
N LEU A 198 -18.39 -0.65 -8.23
CA LEU A 198 -17.65 -1.46 -9.18
C LEU A 198 -16.20 -1.61 -8.68
N SER A 199 -15.69 -2.83 -8.73
CA SER A 199 -14.38 -3.15 -8.19
C SER A 199 -13.69 -4.24 -8.99
N ILE A 200 -12.37 -4.29 -8.84
CA ILE A 200 -11.53 -5.35 -9.38
C ILE A 200 -11.11 -6.23 -8.20
N LYS A 201 -11.60 -7.47 -8.21
CA LYS A 201 -11.19 -8.47 -7.25
C LYS A 201 -9.78 -8.96 -7.57
N THR A 202 -8.92 -8.91 -6.58
CA THR A 202 -7.55 -9.42 -6.63
C THR A 202 -7.28 -10.27 -5.40
N ASN A 203 -6.31 -11.18 -5.51
CA ASN A 203 -5.79 -11.92 -4.36
C ASN A 203 -4.32 -11.60 -4.18
N ILE A 204 -3.86 -11.52 -2.92
CA ILE A 204 -2.45 -11.57 -2.59
C ILE A 204 -2.11 -12.99 -2.18
N LEU A 205 -1.21 -13.60 -2.94
CA LEU A 205 -0.66 -14.91 -2.61
C LEU A 205 0.52 -14.74 -1.68
N LEU A 206 0.55 -15.53 -0.64
CA LEU A 206 1.59 -15.60 0.38
C LEU A 206 1.96 -17.06 0.63
N PRO A 207 3.21 -17.37 0.95
CA PRO A 207 3.56 -18.71 1.43
C PRO A 207 2.73 -19.09 2.65
N LYS A 208 2.27 -20.34 2.72
CA LYS A 208 1.57 -20.85 3.89
C LYS A 208 2.40 -20.65 5.15
N ASN A 209 1.75 -20.23 6.20
CA ASN A 209 2.40 -19.96 7.49
C ASN A 209 1.46 -20.25 8.67
N ASN A 210 1.86 -19.86 9.87
CA ASN A 210 1.08 -20.13 11.08
C ASN A 210 -0.24 -19.34 11.16
N LEU A 211 -0.41 -18.24 10.39
CA LEU A 211 -1.61 -17.40 10.39
C LEU A 211 -2.60 -17.82 9.31
N PHE A 212 -2.14 -18.25 8.14
CA PHE A 212 -2.97 -18.52 6.97
C PHE A 212 -3.00 -20.03 6.64
N LYS A 213 -4.21 -20.56 6.36
CA LYS A 213 -4.38 -21.93 5.88
C LYS A 213 -4.02 -22.09 4.40
N GLU A 214 -4.34 -21.06 3.62
CA GLU A 214 -4.31 -21.05 2.16
C GLU A 214 -3.34 -19.99 1.67
N GLU A 215 -2.75 -20.19 0.51
CA GLU A 215 -1.86 -19.21 -0.11
C GLU A 215 -2.61 -17.96 -0.57
N ASP A 216 -3.89 -18.08 -0.93
CA ASP A 216 -4.78 -16.99 -1.36
C ASP A 216 -5.69 -16.48 -0.22
N ALA A 217 -5.18 -16.52 1.00
CA ALA A 217 -5.91 -16.09 2.18
C ALA A 217 -6.31 -14.61 2.19
N ILE A 218 -5.65 -13.76 1.40
CA ILE A 218 -5.91 -12.33 1.34
C ILE A 218 -6.58 -11.99 0.02
N ARG A 219 -7.81 -11.47 0.09
CA ARG A 219 -8.62 -11.01 -1.03
C ARG A 219 -8.83 -9.51 -0.94
N LEU A 220 -8.63 -8.79 -2.04
CA LEU A 220 -8.83 -7.34 -2.12
C LEU A 220 -9.85 -7.02 -3.21
N TRP A 221 -10.70 -6.04 -2.93
CA TRP A 221 -11.55 -5.38 -3.91
C TRP A 221 -11.05 -3.96 -4.08
N ILE A 222 -10.46 -3.69 -5.22
CA ILE A 222 -9.81 -2.42 -5.56
C ILE A 222 -10.81 -1.60 -6.39
N SER A 223 -10.93 -0.30 -6.18
CA SER A 223 -11.79 0.56 -6.99
C SER A 223 -11.38 0.51 -8.46
N ASP A 224 -12.39 0.42 -9.35
CA ASP A 224 -12.19 0.42 -10.81
C ASP A 224 -12.16 1.86 -11.32
N ASP A 225 -11.14 2.60 -10.89
CA ASP A 225 -10.86 3.99 -11.23
C ASP A 225 -9.37 4.29 -11.19
N GLU A 226 -8.99 5.54 -11.43
CA GLU A 226 -7.59 6.01 -11.43
C GLU A 226 -6.89 5.90 -10.07
N TYR A 227 -7.63 5.88 -8.97
CA TYR A 227 -7.07 5.82 -7.62
C TYR A 227 -6.68 4.41 -7.19
N GLN A 228 -7.33 3.38 -7.74
CA GLN A 228 -7.10 1.97 -7.44
C GLN A 228 -6.99 1.68 -5.93
N VAL A 229 -7.93 2.24 -5.16
CA VAL A 229 -7.94 2.14 -3.70
C VAL A 229 -8.59 0.83 -3.26
N PRO A 230 -8.03 0.07 -2.31
CA PRO A 230 -8.73 -1.06 -1.70
C PRO A 230 -9.99 -0.59 -0.98
N LEU A 231 -11.15 -0.94 -1.54
CA LEU A 231 -12.47 -0.68 -0.94
C LEU A 231 -12.78 -1.65 0.18
N LYS A 232 -12.33 -2.89 0.01
CA LYS A 232 -12.49 -3.99 0.96
C LYS A 232 -11.29 -4.93 0.91
N VAL A 233 -10.86 -5.40 2.07
CA VAL A 233 -9.87 -6.49 2.19
C VAL A 233 -10.47 -7.56 3.09
N GLN A 234 -10.40 -8.81 2.67
CA GLN A 234 -10.78 -9.97 3.48
C GLN A 234 -9.54 -10.84 3.70
N VAL A 235 -9.31 -11.20 4.95
CA VAL A 235 -8.20 -12.08 5.35
C VAL A 235 -8.76 -13.32 6.02
N ASN A 236 -8.54 -14.48 5.40
CA ASN A 236 -8.94 -15.77 5.94
C ASN A 236 -7.85 -16.27 6.89
N LEU A 237 -8.15 -16.26 8.17
CA LEU A 237 -7.28 -16.78 9.22
C LEU A 237 -7.58 -18.26 9.48
N LYS A 238 -6.70 -18.96 10.20
CA LYS A 238 -6.99 -20.33 10.66
C LYS A 238 -8.23 -20.41 11.53
N ILE A 239 -8.54 -19.33 12.25
CA ILE A 239 -9.73 -19.20 13.08
C ILE A 239 -10.46 -17.94 12.65
N GLY A 240 -11.55 -18.10 11.90
CA GLY A 240 -12.40 -17.00 11.44
C GLY A 240 -11.84 -16.22 10.26
N PHE A 241 -12.41 -15.06 10.02
CA PHE A 241 -12.00 -14.11 8.99
C PHE A 241 -12.00 -12.69 9.54
N LEU A 242 -11.13 -11.89 8.96
CA LEU A 242 -11.02 -10.46 9.22
C LEU A 242 -11.42 -9.72 7.94
N THR A 243 -12.27 -8.71 8.08
CA THR A 243 -12.66 -7.83 6.99
C THR A 243 -12.24 -6.40 7.32
N ILE A 244 -11.69 -5.71 6.34
CA ILE A 244 -11.27 -4.32 6.41
C ILE A 244 -12.05 -3.57 5.35
N ASP A 245 -12.90 -2.64 5.75
CA ASP A 245 -13.77 -1.86 4.87
C ASP A 245 -13.34 -0.39 4.86
N LEU A 246 -13.24 0.20 3.66
CA LEU A 246 -12.96 1.61 3.50
C LEU A 246 -14.19 2.44 3.92
N MET A 247 -13.97 3.34 4.89
CA MET A 247 -15.00 4.22 5.44
C MET A 247 -14.98 5.60 4.80
N ASP A 248 -13.79 6.14 4.63
CA ASP A 248 -13.58 7.47 4.08
C ASP A 248 -12.28 7.56 3.28
N TYR A 249 -12.32 8.35 2.22
CA TYR A 249 -11.16 8.63 1.38
C TYR A 249 -11.13 10.11 0.99
N SER A 250 -10.01 10.76 1.23
CA SER A 250 -9.79 12.15 0.83
C SER A 250 -8.36 12.39 0.36
N ILE A 251 -8.19 13.39 -0.51
CA ILE A 251 -6.90 13.87 -1.00
C ILE A 251 -6.84 15.36 -0.73
N GLN A 252 -5.81 15.82 -0.01
CA GLN A 252 -5.64 17.23 0.40
C GLN A 252 -6.92 17.82 1.05
N GLY A 253 -7.58 17.01 1.89
CA GLY A 253 -8.81 17.38 2.58
C GLY A 253 -10.08 17.36 1.73
N LYS A 254 -10.00 17.11 0.42
CA LYS A 254 -11.17 16.96 -0.44
C LYS A 254 -11.61 15.51 -0.45
N LYS A 255 -12.85 15.25 -0.06
CA LYS A 255 -13.44 13.91 -0.07
C LYS A 255 -13.58 13.38 -1.49
N ILE A 256 -13.14 12.15 -1.70
CA ILE A 256 -13.25 11.42 -2.96
C ILE A 256 -14.47 10.50 -2.89
N TYR A 257 -15.31 10.56 -3.89
CA TYR A 257 -16.49 9.72 -4.02
C TYR A 257 -16.30 8.74 -5.18
N PHE A 258 -16.34 7.47 -4.86
CA PHE A 258 -16.25 6.44 -5.89
C PHE A 258 -17.55 6.36 -6.69
N PRO A 259 -17.47 6.11 -8.01
CA PRO A 259 -18.66 5.92 -8.84
C PRO A 259 -19.55 4.81 -8.28
N LYS A 260 -20.86 5.07 -8.20
CA LYS A 260 -21.83 4.01 -7.89
C LYS A 260 -21.90 3.05 -9.08
N ALA A 261 -22.04 1.76 -8.81
CA ALA A 261 -22.38 0.83 -9.88
C ALA A 261 -23.77 1.22 -10.43
N SER A 262 -23.87 1.46 -11.73
CA SER A 262 -25.17 1.55 -12.40
C SER A 262 -25.88 0.21 -12.27
N LEU A 263 -27.15 0.26 -11.88
CA LEU A 263 -28.04 -0.90 -11.80
C LEU A 263 -28.29 -1.48 -13.20
#